data_f1e98621e1e64305e4870b49639682b5
#
_entry.id   f1e98621e1e64305e4870b49639682b5
#
_cell.length_a   1.000
_cell.length_b   1.000
_cell.length_c   1.000
_cell.angle_alpha   90.00
_cell.angle_beta   90.00
_cell.angle_gamma   90.00
#
_symmetry.space_group_name_H-M   'P 1'
#
loop_
_entity.id
_entity.type
_entity.pdbx_description
1 polymer ?
#
loop_
_entity_poly.entity_id
_entity_poly.type
_entity_poly.pdbx_seq_one_letter_code
_entity_poly.pdbx_strand_id
1 'polypeptide(L)'
;MDDLRAASGSGLPGETEDLLVDFAGYLRRERSLAATTVENYPNQVRPFATWYSQHRQPSLERFKARDVNAFLAWRSGRCSPGSLTVAATALRALLRWMFLVERLDRQLGEGIGPVRYPALAGVPKALPPADLASMLALDMSARDRALVLLVARLGLRSRDAAQLLLEDVDWRAATICVAGKGDHRQVMPLPAEVGDALAVYLRDHRRGGTAERHVFLTVTAPHRPLDRSGVSSVVTRLARRAGIHGRVGAHRLRHGAATAVLAGGGTLTEAGQLLRHRCSAATAIYAKVGLGLLTVLIRPWPATTTQDQ
;
A
#
# COMPACT_ATOMS: atom_id res chain seq x y z
N MET A 1 20.31 -5.63 16.73
CA MET A 1 20.43 -6.97 16.11
C MET A 1 19.37 -7.94 16.63
N ASP A 2 18.91 -7.77 17.86
CA ASP A 2 17.95 -8.72 18.49
C ASP A 2 16.50 -8.59 18.04
N ASP A 3 16.05 -7.42 17.58
CA ASP A 3 14.65 -7.20 17.16
C ASP A 3 14.22 -7.96 15.89
N LEU A 4 15.16 -8.37 15.04
CA LEU A 4 14.86 -9.16 13.84
C LEU A 4 14.72 -10.67 14.13
N ARG A 5 15.29 -11.14 15.23
CA ARG A 5 15.13 -12.55 15.69
C ARG A 5 13.80 -12.80 16.39
N ALA A 6 13.23 -11.80 17.05
CA ALA A 6 11.99 -11.95 17.81
C ALA A 6 10.71 -12.15 16.97
N ALA A 7 10.76 -11.85 15.65
CA ALA A 7 9.64 -12.07 14.72
C ALA A 7 9.64 -13.48 14.07
N SER A 8 10.58 -14.36 14.42
CA SER A 8 10.83 -15.63 13.74
C SER A 8 10.21 -16.82 14.48
N GLY A 9 8.88 -16.93 14.42
CA GLY A 9 8.17 -18.20 14.64
C GLY A 9 8.21 -19.14 13.43
N SER A 10 9.22 -19.05 12.54
CA SER A 10 9.36 -19.87 11.35
C SER A 10 10.32 -21.02 11.67
N GLY A 11 9.88 -22.28 11.54
CA GLY A 11 10.72 -23.46 11.65
C GLY A 11 11.72 -23.62 10.48
N LEU A 12 12.37 -22.51 10.07
CA LEU A 12 13.44 -22.52 9.08
C LEU A 12 14.76 -22.93 9.75
N PRO A 13 15.66 -23.65 9.02
CA PRO A 13 17.01 -23.91 9.49
C PRO A 13 17.75 -22.62 9.87
N GLY A 14 18.57 -22.65 10.94
CA GLY A 14 19.31 -21.48 11.42
C GLY A 14 20.13 -20.79 10.33
N GLU A 15 20.81 -21.56 9.50
CA GLU A 15 21.58 -21.03 8.33
C GLU A 15 20.73 -20.19 7.38
N THR A 16 19.46 -20.55 7.19
CA THR A 16 18.54 -19.79 6.34
C THR A 16 18.12 -18.46 6.98
N GLU A 17 17.91 -18.45 8.30
CA GLU A 17 17.62 -17.22 9.03
C GLU A 17 18.83 -16.27 9.01
N ASP A 18 20.02 -16.77 9.22
CA ASP A 18 21.25 -15.99 9.16
C ASP A 18 21.46 -15.39 7.75
N LEU A 19 21.20 -16.17 6.70
CA LEU A 19 21.23 -15.68 5.32
C LEU A 19 20.22 -14.54 5.08
N LEU A 20 19.01 -14.61 5.64
CA LEU A 20 18.02 -13.56 5.51
C LEU A 20 18.40 -12.29 6.31
N VAL A 21 19.07 -12.45 7.44
CA VAL A 21 19.62 -11.33 8.23
C VAL A 21 20.74 -10.64 7.46
N ASP A 22 21.66 -11.39 6.88
CA ASP A 22 22.75 -10.85 6.03
C ASP A 22 22.20 -10.10 4.83
N PHE A 23 21.20 -10.68 4.15
CA PHE A 23 20.51 -10.05 3.03
C PHE A 23 19.83 -8.74 3.45
N ALA A 24 19.15 -8.70 4.58
CA ALA A 24 18.56 -7.47 5.12
C ALA A 24 19.64 -6.40 5.42
N GLY A 25 20.79 -6.84 5.95
CA GLY A 25 21.96 -5.99 6.17
C GLY A 25 22.48 -5.36 4.88
N TYR A 26 22.64 -6.15 3.82
CA TYR A 26 23.01 -5.68 2.48
C TYR A 26 22.02 -4.64 1.93
N LEU A 27 20.72 -4.94 1.98
CA LEU A 27 19.67 -4.04 1.48
C LEU A 27 19.71 -2.67 2.18
N ARG A 28 20.07 -2.66 3.47
CA ARG A 28 20.15 -1.43 4.26
C ARG A 28 21.41 -0.63 3.93
N ARG A 29 22.58 -1.28 3.94
CA ARG A 29 23.88 -0.61 3.82
C ARG A 29 24.22 -0.24 2.38
N GLU A 30 24.11 -1.19 1.46
CA GLU A 30 24.65 -1.02 0.11
C GLU A 30 23.62 -0.54 -0.90
N ARG A 31 22.33 -0.78 -0.64
CA ARG A 31 21.24 -0.34 -1.52
C ARG A 31 20.50 0.88 -0.99
N SER A 32 20.80 1.33 0.22
CA SER A 32 20.14 2.49 0.86
C SER A 32 18.61 2.45 0.74
N LEU A 33 18.03 1.25 0.84
CA LEU A 33 16.58 1.08 0.70
C LEU A 33 15.86 1.53 1.95
N ALA A 34 14.63 2.02 1.79
CA ALA A 34 13.79 2.40 2.92
C ALA A 34 13.58 1.22 3.88
N ALA A 35 13.55 1.48 5.19
CA ALA A 35 13.41 0.48 6.25
C ALA A 35 12.27 -0.53 5.96
N THR A 36 11.11 -0.05 5.51
CA THR A 36 9.97 -0.90 5.13
C THR A 36 10.27 -1.86 3.97
N THR A 37 11.17 -1.51 3.06
CA THR A 37 11.59 -2.40 1.96
C THR A 37 12.58 -3.43 2.47
N VAL A 38 13.50 -3.00 3.35
CA VAL A 38 14.47 -3.89 4.01
C VAL A 38 13.76 -4.98 4.82
N GLU A 39 12.69 -4.62 5.54
CA GLU A 39 11.87 -5.58 6.29
C GLU A 39 11.02 -6.48 5.37
N ASN A 40 10.47 -5.90 4.32
CA ASN A 40 9.52 -6.62 3.46
C ASN A 40 10.19 -7.68 2.59
N TYR A 41 11.40 -7.43 2.06
CA TYR A 41 12.04 -8.38 1.15
C TYR A 41 12.34 -9.73 1.79
N PRO A 42 12.97 -9.83 2.97
CA PRO A 42 13.12 -11.09 3.67
C PRO A 42 11.79 -11.81 3.92
N ASN A 43 10.74 -11.06 4.32
CA ASN A 43 9.40 -11.60 4.54
C ASN A 43 8.75 -12.17 3.27
N GLN A 44 9.08 -11.63 2.08
CA GLN A 44 8.64 -12.19 0.81
C GLN A 44 9.47 -13.41 0.36
N VAL A 45 10.71 -13.52 0.82
CA VAL A 45 11.60 -14.66 0.55
C VAL A 45 11.30 -15.86 1.46
N ARG A 46 10.95 -15.64 2.73
CA ARG A 46 10.63 -16.72 3.70
C ARG A 46 9.72 -17.82 3.16
N PRO A 47 8.59 -17.51 2.50
CA PRO A 47 7.73 -18.56 1.93
C PRO A 47 8.44 -19.44 0.89
N PHE A 48 9.38 -18.89 0.13
CA PHE A 48 10.19 -19.66 -0.78
C PHE A 48 11.15 -20.59 -0.03
N ALA A 49 11.83 -20.06 0.98
CA ALA A 49 12.75 -20.84 1.79
C ALA A 49 12.03 -22.02 2.48
N THR A 50 10.87 -21.77 3.07
CA THR A 50 10.02 -22.81 3.68
C THR A 50 9.58 -23.86 2.66
N TRP A 51 9.07 -23.40 1.50
CA TRP A 51 8.63 -24.30 0.43
C TRP A 51 9.78 -25.15 -0.09
N TYR A 52 10.96 -24.55 -0.29
CA TYR A 52 12.13 -25.23 -0.81
C TYR A 52 12.67 -26.29 0.15
N SER A 53 12.76 -25.98 1.46
CA SER A 53 13.20 -26.92 2.47
C SER A 53 12.25 -28.13 2.61
N GLN A 54 10.94 -27.92 2.42
CA GLN A 54 9.95 -28.99 2.50
C GLN A 54 9.89 -29.88 1.26
N HIS A 55 10.19 -29.35 0.06
CA HIS A 55 9.96 -30.05 -1.21
C HIS A 55 11.23 -30.48 -1.93
N ARG A 56 12.38 -29.97 -1.54
CA ARG A 56 13.64 -30.22 -2.27
C ARG A 56 14.81 -30.54 -1.37
N GLN A 57 15.43 -29.54 -0.76
CA GLN A 57 16.62 -29.70 0.08
C GLN A 57 16.65 -28.63 1.18
N PRO A 58 17.29 -28.92 2.33
CA PRO A 58 17.30 -27.98 3.46
C PRO A 58 18.18 -26.74 3.24
N SER A 59 19.19 -26.79 2.35
CA SER A 59 20.11 -25.66 2.11
C SER A 59 19.70 -24.82 0.90
N LEU A 60 19.60 -23.50 1.09
CA LEU A 60 19.31 -22.53 0.04
C LEU A 60 20.50 -22.27 -0.92
N GLU A 61 21.66 -22.89 -0.71
CA GLU A 61 22.83 -22.67 -1.58
C GLU A 61 22.82 -23.55 -2.84
N ARG A 62 21.93 -24.54 -2.91
CA ARG A 62 21.86 -25.52 -4.00
C ARG A 62 20.65 -25.37 -4.93
N PHE A 63 19.83 -24.34 -4.75
CA PHE A 63 18.69 -24.20 -5.64
C PHE A 63 19.09 -23.68 -7.03
N LYS A 64 18.23 -23.95 -8.00
CA LYS A 64 18.37 -23.54 -9.40
C LYS A 64 17.24 -22.57 -9.77
N ALA A 65 17.40 -21.80 -10.83
CA ALA A 65 16.36 -20.91 -11.34
C ALA A 65 15.01 -21.62 -11.56
N ARG A 66 15.04 -22.90 -11.97
CA ARG A 66 13.85 -23.73 -12.13
C ARG A 66 13.07 -23.95 -10.82
N ASP A 67 13.75 -23.99 -9.67
CA ASP A 67 13.09 -24.18 -8.37
C ASP A 67 12.36 -22.90 -7.94
N VAL A 68 12.94 -21.74 -8.23
CA VAL A 68 12.28 -20.45 -8.02
C VAL A 68 11.04 -20.33 -8.92
N ASN A 69 11.14 -20.70 -10.20
CA ASN A 69 10.01 -20.71 -11.12
C ASN A 69 8.93 -21.69 -10.68
N ALA A 70 9.29 -22.89 -10.21
CA ALA A 70 8.35 -23.87 -9.67
C ALA A 70 7.61 -23.33 -8.43
N PHE A 71 8.33 -22.67 -7.52
CA PHE A 71 7.68 -21.99 -6.37
C PHE A 71 6.74 -20.89 -6.81
N LEU A 72 7.13 -20.04 -7.75
CA LEU A 72 6.26 -18.96 -8.24
C LEU A 72 5.01 -19.51 -8.92
N ALA A 73 5.15 -20.60 -9.69
CA ALA A 73 4.00 -21.29 -10.28
C ALA A 73 3.09 -21.88 -9.20
N TRP A 74 3.64 -22.56 -8.19
CA TRP A 74 2.90 -23.09 -7.04
C TRP A 74 2.18 -21.98 -6.26
N ARG A 75 2.84 -20.82 -6.07
CA ARG A 75 2.28 -19.68 -5.34
C ARG A 75 1.22 -18.92 -6.15
N SER A 76 1.27 -18.96 -7.48
CA SER A 76 0.37 -18.19 -8.35
C SER A 76 -1.10 -18.48 -8.12
N GLY A 77 -1.46 -19.73 -7.81
CA GLY A 77 -2.83 -20.12 -7.45
C GLY A 77 -3.26 -19.79 -6.01
N ARG A 78 -2.35 -19.24 -5.18
CA ARG A 78 -2.54 -19.06 -3.73
C ARG A 78 -2.43 -17.61 -3.27
N CYS A 79 -2.02 -16.71 -4.14
CA CYS A 79 -1.90 -15.29 -3.81
C CYS A 79 -2.30 -14.39 -4.99
N SER A 80 -2.51 -13.09 -4.71
CA SER A 80 -2.81 -12.14 -5.77
C SER A 80 -1.62 -11.96 -6.72
N PRO A 81 -1.87 -11.62 -8.01
CA PRO A 81 -0.80 -11.32 -8.97
C PRO A 81 0.17 -10.24 -8.48
N GLY A 82 -0.33 -9.22 -7.76
CA GLY A 82 0.52 -8.19 -7.15
C GLY A 82 1.46 -8.76 -6.08
N SER A 83 0.97 -9.64 -5.21
CA SER A 83 1.79 -10.30 -4.20
C SER A 83 2.83 -11.21 -4.84
N LEU A 84 2.48 -11.88 -5.94
CA LEU A 84 3.42 -12.72 -6.69
C LEU A 84 4.53 -11.89 -7.34
N THR A 85 4.19 -10.72 -7.90
CA THR A 85 5.17 -9.78 -8.47
C THR A 85 6.15 -9.28 -7.42
N VAL A 86 5.67 -8.93 -6.22
CA VAL A 86 6.53 -8.50 -5.11
C VAL A 86 7.46 -9.63 -4.67
N ALA A 87 6.95 -10.86 -4.55
CA ALA A 87 7.76 -12.03 -4.22
C ALA A 87 8.84 -12.29 -5.27
N ALA A 88 8.51 -12.26 -6.56
CA ALA A 88 9.48 -12.43 -7.64
C ALA A 88 10.55 -11.34 -7.62
N THR A 89 10.18 -10.09 -7.30
CA THR A 89 11.13 -8.97 -7.18
C THR A 89 12.09 -9.18 -6.00
N ALA A 90 11.57 -9.60 -4.85
CA ALA A 90 12.39 -9.90 -3.68
C ALA A 90 13.35 -11.08 -3.92
N LEU A 91 12.86 -12.13 -4.61
CA LEU A 91 13.69 -13.28 -4.98
C LEU A 91 14.79 -12.90 -5.98
N ARG A 92 14.49 -12.07 -6.99
CA ARG A 92 15.54 -11.56 -7.90
C ARG A 92 16.60 -10.75 -7.14
N ALA A 93 16.19 -9.94 -6.17
CA ALA A 93 17.12 -9.17 -5.34
C ALA A 93 18.00 -10.08 -4.47
N LEU A 94 17.42 -11.12 -3.85
CA LEU A 94 18.16 -12.12 -3.08
C LEU A 94 19.20 -12.83 -3.97
N LEU A 95 18.80 -13.34 -5.14
CA LEU A 95 19.67 -14.06 -6.06
C LEU A 95 20.83 -13.22 -6.54
N ARG A 96 20.54 -11.94 -6.86
CA ARG A 96 21.58 -11.00 -7.25
C ARG A 96 22.58 -10.78 -6.12
N TRP A 97 22.11 -10.62 -4.89
CA TRP A 97 22.98 -10.48 -3.73
C TRP A 97 23.80 -11.73 -3.47
N MET A 98 23.20 -12.92 -3.49
CA MET A 98 23.91 -14.18 -3.29
C MET A 98 25.01 -14.40 -4.34
N PHE A 99 24.79 -13.97 -5.58
CA PHE A 99 25.81 -13.98 -6.62
C PHE A 99 26.95 -12.99 -6.32
N LEU A 100 26.61 -11.76 -5.86
CA LEU A 100 27.62 -10.74 -5.52
C LEU A 100 28.52 -11.14 -4.34
N VAL A 101 28.00 -11.94 -3.41
CA VAL A 101 28.78 -12.44 -2.25
C VAL A 101 29.31 -13.87 -2.48
N GLU A 102 29.38 -14.30 -3.74
CA GLU A 102 29.96 -15.60 -4.19
C GLU A 102 29.31 -16.84 -3.56
N ARG A 103 28.06 -16.71 -3.04
CA ARG A 103 27.26 -17.86 -2.58
C ARG A 103 26.59 -18.63 -3.72
N LEU A 104 26.60 -18.07 -4.93
CA LEU A 104 26.11 -18.68 -6.15
C LEU A 104 27.13 -18.48 -7.28
N ASP A 105 27.43 -19.54 -8.02
CA ASP A 105 28.35 -19.52 -9.15
C ASP A 105 27.79 -18.82 -10.40
N ARG A 106 26.46 -18.57 -10.42
CA ARG A 106 25.75 -18.02 -11.59
C ARG A 106 24.67 -17.02 -11.17
N GLN A 107 24.45 -16.02 -12.03
CA GLN A 107 23.39 -15.04 -11.86
C GLN A 107 22.02 -15.66 -12.23
N LEU A 108 21.38 -16.31 -11.27
CA LEU A 108 20.11 -17.01 -11.47
C LEU A 108 18.90 -16.08 -11.60
N GLY A 109 19.04 -14.81 -11.23
CA GLY A 109 17.93 -13.84 -11.22
C GLY A 109 17.31 -13.57 -12.59
N GLU A 110 18.11 -13.68 -13.67
CA GLU A 110 17.65 -13.53 -15.05
C GLU A 110 16.78 -14.71 -15.53
N GLY A 111 17.00 -15.89 -14.96
CA GLY A 111 16.21 -17.09 -15.24
C GLY A 111 14.82 -17.09 -14.60
N ILE A 112 14.49 -16.09 -13.79
CA ILE A 112 13.13 -15.93 -13.25
C ILE A 112 12.23 -15.29 -14.31
N GLY A 113 11.27 -16.08 -14.82
CA GLY A 113 10.31 -15.63 -15.80
C GLY A 113 9.50 -14.39 -15.34
N PRO A 114 8.96 -13.60 -16.29
CA PRO A 114 8.11 -12.49 -15.95
C PRO A 114 6.81 -12.99 -15.30
N VAL A 115 6.44 -12.38 -14.16
CA VAL A 115 5.13 -12.62 -13.57
C VAL A 115 4.09 -11.88 -14.43
N ARG A 116 3.20 -12.64 -15.10
CA ARG A 116 2.11 -12.05 -15.87
C ARG A 116 1.16 -11.30 -14.94
N TYR A 117 1.03 -10.01 -15.15
CA TYR A 117 0.07 -9.17 -14.45
C TYR A 117 -1.08 -8.87 -15.41
N PRO A 118 -2.31 -9.35 -15.15
CA PRO A 118 -3.43 -9.04 -16.04
C PRO A 118 -3.59 -7.53 -16.22
N ALA A 119 -3.78 -7.07 -17.45
CA ALA A 119 -3.84 -5.64 -17.78
C ALA A 119 -4.90 -4.87 -16.96
N LEU A 120 -5.97 -5.53 -16.54
CA LEU A 120 -7.04 -4.97 -15.71
C LEU A 120 -6.88 -5.22 -14.21
N ALA A 121 -5.94 -6.04 -13.77
CA ALA A 121 -5.72 -6.32 -12.34
C ALA A 121 -5.29 -5.09 -11.53
N GLY A 122 -4.85 -4.05 -12.21
CA GLY A 122 -4.45 -2.78 -11.60
C GLY A 122 -5.54 -1.71 -11.57
N VAL A 123 -6.79 -2.00 -11.99
CA VAL A 123 -7.86 -1.00 -11.90
C VAL A 123 -8.11 -0.64 -10.44
N PRO A 124 -8.08 0.65 -10.07
CA PRO A 124 -8.32 1.09 -8.71
C PRO A 124 -9.71 0.63 -8.26
N LYS A 125 -9.75 -0.11 -7.17
CA LYS A 125 -11.01 -0.47 -6.50
C LYS A 125 -11.39 0.67 -5.56
N ALA A 126 -11.77 1.81 -6.12
CA ALA A 126 -12.29 2.94 -5.35
C ALA A 126 -13.48 2.51 -4.50
N LEU A 127 -13.65 3.14 -3.33
CA LEU A 127 -14.90 3.00 -2.59
C LEU A 127 -15.96 3.86 -3.29
N PRO A 128 -17.15 3.30 -3.62
CA PRO A 128 -18.24 4.10 -4.18
C PRO A 128 -18.64 5.26 -3.27
N PRO A 129 -19.07 6.41 -3.81
CA PRO A 129 -19.50 7.56 -2.99
C PRO A 129 -20.65 7.22 -2.02
N ALA A 130 -21.59 6.37 -2.42
CA ALA A 130 -22.68 5.90 -1.57
C ALA A 130 -22.17 5.10 -0.37
N ASP A 131 -21.17 4.22 -0.57
CA ASP A 131 -20.55 3.45 0.50
C ASP A 131 -19.82 4.36 1.49
N LEU A 132 -19.10 5.37 0.99
CA LEU A 132 -18.47 6.38 1.85
C LEU A 132 -19.52 7.16 2.67
N ALA A 133 -20.63 7.58 2.05
CA ALA A 133 -21.72 8.25 2.72
C ALA A 133 -22.31 7.36 3.83
N SER A 134 -22.55 6.08 3.54
CA SER A 134 -23.01 5.09 4.53
C SER A 134 -22.04 4.93 5.70
N MET A 135 -20.72 4.92 5.42
CA MET A 135 -19.71 4.89 6.49
C MET A 135 -19.77 6.16 7.35
N LEU A 136 -19.89 7.34 6.74
CA LEU A 136 -19.93 8.64 7.45
C LEU A 136 -21.24 8.86 8.21
N ALA A 137 -22.32 8.16 7.83
CA ALA A 137 -23.59 8.18 8.56
C ALA A 137 -23.58 7.35 9.85
N LEU A 138 -22.58 6.47 10.04
CA LEU A 138 -22.47 5.70 11.27
C LEU A 138 -22.22 6.61 12.47
N ASP A 139 -22.78 6.21 13.61
CA ASP A 139 -22.31 6.69 14.90
C ASP A 139 -20.89 6.16 15.16
N MET A 140 -19.93 7.07 15.20
CA MET A 140 -18.52 6.77 15.37
C MET A 140 -17.81 7.81 16.23
N SER A 141 -16.67 7.44 16.80
CA SER A 141 -15.85 8.37 17.59
C SER A 141 -15.37 9.55 16.71
N ALA A 142 -15.21 10.73 17.34
CA ALA A 142 -14.67 11.91 16.67
C ALA A 142 -13.30 11.65 16.01
N ARG A 143 -12.45 10.83 16.65
CA ARG A 143 -11.18 10.36 16.08
C ARG A 143 -11.39 9.64 14.75
N ASP A 144 -12.27 8.66 14.75
CA ASP A 144 -12.46 7.79 13.58
C ASP A 144 -13.10 8.58 12.43
N ARG A 145 -14.01 9.51 12.73
CA ARG A 145 -14.60 10.45 11.76
C ARG A 145 -13.53 11.32 11.11
N ALA A 146 -12.71 12.00 11.93
CA ALA A 146 -11.62 12.84 11.44
C ALA A 146 -10.63 12.04 10.56
N LEU A 147 -10.27 10.83 10.99
CA LEU A 147 -9.38 9.95 10.25
C LEU A 147 -9.95 9.53 8.89
N VAL A 148 -11.22 9.11 8.85
CA VAL A 148 -11.89 8.69 7.59
C VAL A 148 -11.99 9.87 6.62
N LEU A 149 -12.42 11.04 7.09
CA LEU A 149 -12.52 12.25 6.28
C LEU A 149 -11.15 12.67 5.73
N LEU A 150 -10.12 12.67 6.56
CA LEU A 150 -8.76 13.00 6.15
C LEU A 150 -8.28 12.09 5.01
N VAL A 151 -8.48 10.78 5.13
CA VAL A 151 -8.08 9.83 4.10
C VAL A 151 -8.95 9.93 2.86
N ALA A 152 -10.27 10.11 3.02
CA ALA A 152 -11.21 10.11 1.91
C ALA A 152 -11.19 11.42 1.10
N ARG A 153 -10.95 12.58 1.74
CA ARG A 153 -10.96 13.89 1.08
C ARG A 153 -9.59 14.31 0.57
N LEU A 154 -8.54 14.10 1.37
CA LEU A 154 -7.17 14.49 1.01
C LEU A 154 -6.37 13.33 0.40
N GLY A 155 -6.94 12.15 0.30
CA GLY A 155 -6.27 10.99 -0.27
C GLY A 155 -4.97 10.60 0.45
N LEU A 156 -4.86 10.81 1.78
CA LEU A 156 -3.67 10.47 2.53
C LEU A 156 -3.40 8.96 2.51
N ARG A 157 -2.13 8.57 2.48
CA ARG A 157 -1.77 7.16 2.75
C ARG A 157 -1.96 6.87 4.23
N SER A 158 -2.24 5.62 4.58
CA SER A 158 -2.35 5.23 6.00
C SER A 158 -1.14 5.62 6.83
N ARG A 159 0.05 5.57 6.23
CA ARG A 159 1.28 6.00 6.90
C ARG A 159 1.32 7.50 7.12
N ASP A 160 0.94 8.28 6.11
CA ASP A 160 0.94 9.75 6.18
C ASP A 160 -0.04 10.22 7.27
N ALA A 161 -1.24 9.62 7.31
CA ALA A 161 -2.23 9.91 8.36
C ALA A 161 -1.75 9.50 9.76
N ALA A 162 -1.06 8.36 9.88
CA ALA A 162 -0.51 7.89 11.15
C ALA A 162 0.62 8.79 11.69
N GLN A 163 1.41 9.38 10.80
CA GLN A 163 2.56 10.21 11.13
C GLN A 163 2.25 11.70 11.21
N LEU A 164 0.99 12.09 11.04
CA LEU A 164 0.58 13.49 11.10
C LEU A 164 0.77 14.05 12.51
N LEU A 165 1.44 15.19 12.61
CA LEU A 165 1.73 15.88 13.86
C LEU A 165 0.79 17.08 14.04
N LEU A 166 0.64 17.55 15.29
CA LEU A 166 -0.20 18.70 15.63
C LEU A 166 0.25 19.96 14.90
N GLU A 167 1.55 20.16 14.77
CA GLU A 167 2.20 21.29 14.07
C GLU A 167 2.06 21.23 12.55
N ASP A 168 1.63 20.13 12.00
CA ASP A 168 1.37 19.99 10.57
C ASP A 168 0.06 20.65 10.12
N VAL A 169 -0.80 21.05 11.05
CA VAL A 169 -2.08 21.69 10.77
C VAL A 169 -1.96 23.19 11.03
N ASP A 170 -1.98 23.97 9.96
CA ASP A 170 -2.10 25.43 10.06
C ASP A 170 -3.57 25.84 9.99
N TRP A 171 -4.14 26.12 11.16
CA TRP A 171 -5.53 26.51 11.31
C TRP A 171 -5.86 27.89 10.73
N ARG A 172 -4.87 28.81 10.72
CA ARG A 172 -5.05 30.17 10.18
C ARG A 172 -5.05 30.18 8.67
N ALA A 173 -4.10 29.46 8.08
CA ALA A 173 -4.00 29.35 6.64
C ALA A 173 -4.98 28.30 6.06
N ALA A 174 -5.70 27.56 6.90
CA ALA A 174 -6.52 26.41 6.50
C ALA A 174 -5.75 25.43 5.60
N THR A 175 -4.54 25.04 6.04
CA THR A 175 -3.68 24.12 5.31
C THR A 175 -3.17 22.99 6.20
N ILE A 176 -2.74 21.92 5.56
CA ILE A 176 -2.12 20.78 6.22
C ILE A 176 -0.84 20.40 5.48
N CYS A 177 0.22 20.20 6.24
CA CYS A 177 1.53 19.79 5.72
C CYS A 177 1.68 18.28 5.87
N VAL A 178 1.89 17.57 4.77
CA VAL A 178 1.96 16.10 4.78
C VAL A 178 3.33 15.65 4.33
N ALA A 179 3.98 14.80 5.14
CA ALA A 179 5.25 14.18 4.77
C ALA A 179 5.05 13.20 3.60
N GLY A 180 5.91 13.33 2.59
CA GLY A 180 5.96 12.44 1.43
C GLY A 180 7.11 11.43 1.54
N LYS A 181 7.31 10.63 0.49
CA LYS A 181 8.46 9.72 0.40
C LYS A 181 9.75 10.53 0.19
N GLY A 182 10.77 10.32 1.03
CA GLY A 182 12.08 10.98 0.93
C GLY A 182 12.10 12.39 1.53
N ASP A 183 11.41 12.56 2.65
CA ASP A 183 11.38 13.78 3.46
C ASP A 183 10.83 15.04 2.79
N HIS A 184 10.20 14.90 1.63
CA HIS A 184 9.50 16.01 0.98
C HIS A 184 8.19 16.29 1.72
N ARG A 185 8.03 17.51 2.22
CA ARG A 185 6.79 17.99 2.83
C ARG A 185 5.97 18.71 1.77
N GLN A 186 4.68 18.42 1.70
CA GLN A 186 3.76 19.06 0.78
C GLN A 186 2.60 19.69 1.53
N VAL A 187 2.40 20.98 1.30
CA VAL A 187 1.25 21.72 1.84
C VAL A 187 0.03 21.49 0.95
N MET A 188 -1.09 21.21 1.58
CA MET A 188 -2.37 20.96 0.92
C MET A 188 -3.46 21.85 1.58
N PRO A 189 -4.48 22.29 0.85
CA PRO A 189 -5.63 22.93 1.48
C PRO A 189 -6.32 21.95 2.42
N LEU A 190 -6.79 22.45 3.56
CA LEU A 190 -7.60 21.71 4.54
C LEU A 190 -9.08 22.02 4.31
N PRO A 191 -9.88 21.11 3.72
CA PRO A 191 -11.31 21.33 3.53
C PRO A 191 -12.01 21.53 4.88
N ALA A 192 -13.00 22.42 4.93
CA ALA A 192 -13.73 22.77 6.17
C ALA A 192 -14.25 21.51 6.88
N GLU A 193 -14.88 20.58 6.15
CA GLU A 193 -15.39 19.31 6.70
C GLU A 193 -14.32 18.51 7.45
N VAL A 194 -13.08 18.50 6.94
CA VAL A 194 -11.95 17.81 7.56
C VAL A 194 -11.44 18.59 8.76
N GLY A 195 -11.33 19.91 8.61
CA GLY A 195 -10.88 20.81 9.67
C GLY A 195 -11.80 20.75 10.89
N ASP A 196 -13.10 20.83 10.68
CA ASP A 196 -14.12 20.77 11.76
C ASP A 196 -14.04 19.41 12.50
N ALA A 197 -13.96 18.31 11.77
CA ALA A 197 -13.85 17.00 12.39
C ALA A 197 -12.53 16.84 13.19
N LEU A 198 -11.42 17.37 12.68
CA LEU A 198 -10.14 17.38 13.41
C LEU A 198 -10.24 18.27 14.65
N ALA A 199 -10.83 19.46 14.57
CA ALA A 199 -10.99 20.38 15.69
C ALA A 199 -11.81 19.75 16.83
N VAL A 200 -12.93 19.11 16.51
CA VAL A 200 -13.75 18.38 17.49
C VAL A 200 -12.95 17.26 18.15
N TYR A 201 -12.23 16.47 17.36
CA TYR A 201 -11.40 15.39 17.91
C TYR A 201 -10.30 15.93 18.82
N LEU A 202 -9.56 16.93 18.38
CA LEU A 202 -8.40 17.44 19.11
C LEU A 202 -8.78 18.16 20.39
N ARG A 203 -9.86 18.97 20.36
CA ARG A 203 -10.33 19.75 21.50
C ARG A 203 -10.97 18.87 22.57
N ASP A 204 -11.86 17.97 22.16
CA ASP A 204 -12.80 17.35 23.08
C ASP A 204 -12.48 15.87 23.38
N HIS A 205 -11.71 15.21 22.50
CA HIS A 205 -11.58 13.73 22.55
C HIS A 205 -10.15 13.19 22.50
N ARG A 206 -9.16 14.00 22.12
CA ARG A 206 -7.76 13.55 22.10
C ARG A 206 -7.17 13.52 23.50
N ARG A 207 -6.87 12.31 24.02
CA ARG A 207 -6.38 12.08 25.37
C ARG A 207 -4.86 11.86 25.43
N GLY A 208 -4.07 12.59 24.66
CA GLY A 208 -2.61 12.53 24.73
C GLY A 208 -2.07 13.54 25.73
N GLY A 209 -0.97 13.19 26.39
CA GLY A 209 -0.19 14.16 27.15
C GLY A 209 0.42 15.24 26.24
N THR A 210 0.86 16.34 26.81
CA THR A 210 1.45 17.48 26.06
C THR A 210 2.72 17.11 25.27
N ALA A 211 3.44 16.06 25.70
CA ALA A 211 4.65 15.56 25.02
C ALA A 211 4.33 14.78 23.73
N GLU A 212 3.14 14.18 23.60
CA GLU A 212 2.79 13.40 22.42
C GLU A 212 2.26 14.32 21.32
N ARG A 213 2.99 14.40 20.20
CA ARG A 213 2.70 15.33 19.11
C ARG A 213 1.89 14.73 17.96
N HIS A 214 1.75 13.40 17.87
CA HIS A 214 0.94 12.78 16.83
C HIS A 214 -0.54 13.15 16.97
N VAL A 215 -1.18 13.45 15.84
CA VAL A 215 -2.61 13.79 15.83
C VAL A 215 -3.44 12.59 16.29
N PHE A 216 -3.24 11.42 15.70
CA PHE A 216 -4.07 10.24 15.96
C PHE A 216 -3.42 9.29 16.95
N LEU A 217 -4.14 9.02 18.04
CA LEU A 217 -3.70 8.13 19.11
C LEU A 217 -4.61 6.89 19.23
N THR A 218 -4.10 5.85 19.89
CA THR A 218 -4.91 4.68 20.28
C THR A 218 -5.97 5.09 21.28
N VAL A 219 -7.13 4.41 21.28
CA VAL A 219 -8.22 4.68 22.23
C VAL A 219 -7.87 4.15 23.60
N THR A 220 -7.18 2.99 23.66
CA THR A 220 -6.84 2.32 24.91
C THR A 220 -5.53 2.86 25.46
N ALA A 221 -5.48 3.05 26.78
CA ALA A 221 -4.24 3.42 27.47
C ALA A 221 -3.19 2.27 27.40
N PRO A 222 -1.90 2.62 27.30
CA PRO A 222 -1.36 3.95 27.14
C PRO A 222 -1.66 4.51 25.73
N HIS A 223 -2.09 5.78 25.68
CA HIS A 223 -2.45 6.45 24.41
C HIS A 223 -1.19 6.68 23.56
N ARG A 224 -0.91 5.74 22.67
CA ARG A 224 0.26 5.76 21.77
C ARG A 224 -0.13 6.26 20.38
N PRO A 225 0.82 6.75 19.58
CA PRO A 225 0.59 7.04 18.18
C PRO A 225 -0.07 5.87 17.44
N LEU A 226 -1.09 6.18 16.66
CA LEU A 226 -1.74 5.18 15.83
C LEU A 226 -0.80 4.84 14.67
N ASP A 227 -0.52 3.56 14.49
CA ASP A 227 0.33 3.12 13.39
C ASP A 227 -0.44 2.95 12.07
N ARG A 228 0.27 2.67 10.98
CA ARG A 228 -0.31 2.44 9.66
C ARG A 228 -1.37 1.33 9.67
N SER A 229 -1.17 0.28 10.44
CA SER A 229 -2.09 -0.86 10.50
C SER A 229 -3.35 -0.47 11.27
N GLY A 230 -3.23 0.31 12.31
CA GLY A 230 -4.32 0.89 13.09
C GLY A 230 -5.23 1.77 12.22
N VAL A 231 -4.66 2.65 11.40
CA VAL A 231 -5.43 3.45 10.42
C VAL A 231 -6.24 2.55 9.49
N SER A 232 -5.61 1.52 8.92
CA SER A 232 -6.32 0.58 8.03
C SER A 232 -7.38 -0.23 8.75
N SER A 233 -7.14 -0.60 10.00
CA SER A 233 -8.07 -1.36 10.84
C SER A 233 -9.32 -0.55 11.19
N VAL A 234 -9.16 0.76 11.48
CA VAL A 234 -10.30 1.67 11.68
C VAL A 234 -11.20 1.69 10.45
N VAL A 235 -10.63 1.92 9.25
CA VAL A 235 -11.40 1.94 8.00
C VAL A 235 -12.10 0.60 7.75
N THR A 236 -11.39 -0.52 7.92
CA THR A 236 -11.95 -1.86 7.69
C THR A 236 -13.10 -2.15 8.64
N ARG A 237 -12.98 -1.76 9.91
CA ARG A 237 -14.04 -1.94 10.92
C ARG A 237 -15.28 -1.13 10.57
N LEU A 238 -15.11 0.15 10.21
CA LEU A 238 -16.21 1.02 9.85
C LEU A 238 -16.93 0.56 8.58
N ALA A 239 -16.19 0.15 7.56
CA ALA A 239 -16.77 -0.41 6.34
C ALA A 239 -17.63 -1.64 6.64
N ARG A 240 -17.14 -2.55 7.51
CA ARG A 240 -17.93 -3.71 7.93
C ARG A 240 -19.18 -3.31 8.69
N ARG A 241 -19.10 -2.32 9.60
CA ARG A 241 -20.28 -1.79 10.32
C ARG A 241 -21.30 -1.12 9.38
N ALA A 242 -20.85 -0.51 8.28
CA ALA A 242 -21.71 0.05 7.25
C ALA A 242 -22.30 -0.99 6.29
N GLY A 243 -22.07 -2.30 6.53
CA GLY A 243 -22.56 -3.37 5.66
C GLY A 243 -21.83 -3.48 4.31
N ILE A 244 -20.68 -2.84 4.15
CA ILE A 244 -19.94 -2.85 2.90
C ILE A 244 -19.19 -4.17 2.76
N HIS A 245 -19.53 -4.93 1.73
CA HIS A 245 -18.95 -6.23 1.47
C HIS A 245 -17.53 -6.17 0.90
N GLY A 246 -16.75 -7.21 1.21
CA GLY A 246 -15.38 -7.36 0.75
C GLY A 246 -14.35 -6.60 1.60
N ARG A 247 -13.10 -6.65 1.17
CA ARG A 247 -11.98 -6.05 1.91
C ARG A 247 -11.87 -4.56 1.60
N VAL A 248 -12.25 -3.71 2.55
CA VAL A 248 -12.12 -2.25 2.46
C VAL A 248 -11.03 -1.79 3.43
N GLY A 249 -9.94 -1.26 2.90
CA GLY A 249 -8.89 -0.59 3.66
C GLY A 249 -8.74 0.87 3.23
N ALA A 250 -7.92 1.63 3.94
CA ALA A 250 -7.67 3.05 3.67
C ALA A 250 -7.24 3.34 2.22
N HIS A 251 -6.62 2.38 1.55
CA HIS A 251 -6.22 2.53 0.16
C HIS A 251 -7.42 2.68 -0.80
N ARG A 252 -8.56 2.04 -0.51
CA ARG A 252 -9.79 2.22 -1.30
C ARG A 252 -10.42 3.60 -1.13
N LEU A 253 -10.36 4.19 0.08
CA LEU A 253 -10.76 5.57 0.32
C LEU A 253 -9.89 6.55 -0.46
N ARG A 254 -8.58 6.35 -0.41
CA ARG A 254 -7.61 7.14 -1.20
C ARG A 254 -7.86 7.03 -2.70
N HIS A 255 -8.17 5.85 -3.22
CA HIS A 255 -8.59 5.68 -4.61
C HIS A 255 -9.89 6.43 -4.90
N GLY A 256 -10.84 6.42 -3.95
CA GLY A 256 -12.08 7.19 -4.03
C GLY A 256 -11.82 8.69 -4.19
N ALA A 257 -10.87 9.24 -3.44
CA ALA A 257 -10.48 10.66 -3.54
C ALA A 257 -10.01 11.02 -4.97
N ALA A 258 -9.13 10.21 -5.56
CA ALA A 258 -8.67 10.45 -6.93
C ALA A 258 -9.80 10.29 -7.96
N THR A 259 -10.65 9.28 -7.80
CA THR A 259 -11.80 9.05 -8.69
C THR A 259 -12.81 10.21 -8.58
N ALA A 260 -13.01 10.78 -7.39
CA ALA A 260 -13.88 11.93 -7.19
C ALA A 260 -13.38 13.19 -7.93
N VAL A 261 -12.07 13.43 -7.96
CA VAL A 261 -11.48 14.53 -8.77
C VAL A 261 -11.81 14.34 -10.24
N LEU A 262 -11.61 13.13 -10.77
CA LEU A 262 -11.90 12.84 -12.18
C LEU A 262 -13.39 12.91 -12.50
N ALA A 263 -14.25 12.44 -11.61
CA ALA A 263 -15.71 12.52 -11.76
C ALA A 263 -16.22 13.97 -11.70
N GLY A 264 -15.52 14.85 -10.98
CA GLY A 264 -15.77 16.29 -10.95
C GLY A 264 -15.21 17.06 -12.14
N GLY A 265 -14.71 16.38 -13.18
CA GLY A 265 -14.12 17.01 -14.38
C GLY A 265 -12.64 17.37 -14.23
N GLY A 266 -12.01 17.02 -13.13
CA GLY A 266 -10.58 17.24 -12.93
C GLY A 266 -9.72 16.32 -13.81
N THR A 267 -8.47 16.71 -14.00
CA THR A 267 -7.49 16.01 -14.83
C THR A 267 -6.76 14.90 -14.06
N LEU A 268 -6.12 13.98 -14.79
CA LEU A 268 -5.22 12.99 -14.18
C LEU A 268 -4.06 13.65 -13.42
N THR A 269 -3.59 14.81 -13.91
CA THR A 269 -2.54 15.57 -13.23
C THR A 269 -3.00 16.06 -11.86
N GLU A 270 -4.19 16.63 -11.77
CA GLU A 270 -4.77 17.09 -10.49
C GLU A 270 -5.04 15.92 -9.54
N ALA A 271 -5.57 14.80 -10.04
CA ALA A 271 -5.69 13.58 -9.24
C ALA A 271 -4.32 13.08 -8.74
N GLY A 272 -3.28 13.18 -9.57
CA GLY A 272 -1.90 12.86 -9.21
C GLY A 272 -1.32 13.80 -8.15
N GLN A 273 -1.60 15.09 -8.25
CA GLN A 273 -1.21 16.11 -7.27
C GLN A 273 -1.89 15.87 -5.93
N LEU A 274 -3.23 15.66 -5.92
CA LEU A 274 -3.96 15.31 -4.69
C LEU A 274 -3.35 14.08 -4.02
N LEU A 275 -3.06 13.05 -4.80
CA LEU A 275 -2.47 11.82 -4.28
C LEU A 275 -0.96 11.92 -4.00
N ARG A 276 -0.32 13.01 -4.31
CA ARG A 276 1.13 13.20 -4.14
C ARG A 276 1.92 12.07 -4.80
N HIS A 277 1.60 11.78 -6.09
CA HIS A 277 2.33 10.81 -6.89
C HIS A 277 3.59 11.47 -7.46
N ARG A 278 4.75 10.82 -7.31
CA ARG A 278 6.03 11.32 -7.84
C ARG A 278 6.24 11.03 -9.32
N CYS A 279 5.50 10.08 -9.89
CA CYS A 279 5.56 9.80 -11.30
C CYS A 279 4.16 9.61 -11.88
N SER A 280 4.00 10.01 -13.13
CA SER A 280 2.74 9.90 -13.88
C SER A 280 2.26 8.45 -14.03
N ALA A 281 3.18 7.48 -14.09
CA ALA A 281 2.84 6.06 -14.18
C ALA A 281 1.99 5.58 -13.00
N ALA A 282 2.18 6.13 -11.78
CA ALA A 282 1.37 5.81 -10.63
C ALA A 282 -0.07 6.34 -10.74
N THR A 283 -0.27 7.41 -11.54
CA THR A 283 -1.58 8.01 -11.79
C THR A 283 -2.25 7.44 -13.04
N ALA A 284 -1.46 6.92 -13.99
CA ALA A 284 -1.96 6.31 -15.23
C ALA A 284 -2.96 5.16 -15.00
N ILE A 285 -2.91 4.52 -13.83
CA ILE A 285 -3.88 3.49 -13.42
C ILE A 285 -5.31 4.04 -13.39
N TYR A 286 -5.51 5.34 -13.12
CA TYR A 286 -6.82 5.99 -13.08
C TYR A 286 -7.36 6.33 -14.48
N ALA A 287 -6.51 6.40 -15.50
CA ALA A 287 -6.96 6.52 -16.89
C ALA A 287 -7.84 5.33 -17.30
N LYS A 288 -7.60 4.15 -16.70
CA LYS A 288 -8.40 2.95 -16.92
C LYS A 288 -9.80 3.04 -16.30
N VAL A 289 -9.99 3.89 -15.30
CA VAL A 289 -11.32 4.13 -14.67
C VAL A 289 -12.17 5.02 -15.56
N GLY A 290 -11.54 5.95 -16.30
CA GLY A 290 -12.21 6.83 -17.25
C GLY A 290 -12.74 6.12 -18.52
N LEU A 291 -12.33 4.88 -18.79
CA LEU A 291 -12.88 4.10 -19.91
C LEU A 291 -14.40 3.88 -19.77
N GLY A 292 -14.93 3.79 -18.55
CA GLY A 292 -16.38 3.74 -18.31
C GLY A 292 -17.09 5.04 -18.68
N LEU A 293 -16.42 6.20 -18.59
CA LEU A 293 -16.94 7.50 -19.06
C LEU A 293 -16.83 7.63 -20.59
N LEU A 294 -15.86 6.96 -21.20
CA LEU A 294 -15.68 6.96 -22.65
C LEU A 294 -16.75 6.10 -23.36
N THR A 295 -17.38 5.15 -22.69
CA THR A 295 -18.49 4.37 -23.28
C THR A 295 -19.67 5.25 -23.65
N VAL A 296 -19.85 6.40 -22.98
CA VAL A 296 -20.88 7.39 -23.37
C VAL A 296 -20.53 8.13 -24.67
N LEU A 297 -19.24 8.14 -25.04
CA LEU A 297 -18.73 8.78 -26.27
C LEU A 297 -18.53 7.79 -27.42
N ILE A 298 -18.72 6.49 -27.18
CA ILE A 298 -18.64 5.48 -28.23
C ILE A 298 -19.89 5.59 -29.09
N ARG A 299 -19.75 6.21 -30.27
CA ARG A 299 -20.76 6.10 -31.30
C ARG A 299 -20.88 4.64 -31.73
N PRO A 300 -22.10 4.12 -31.93
CA PRO A 300 -22.25 2.79 -32.50
C PRO A 300 -21.51 2.75 -33.85
N TRP A 301 -20.74 1.67 -34.04
CA TRP A 301 -20.06 1.43 -35.31
C TRP A 301 -21.11 1.45 -36.43
N PRO A 302 -20.89 2.18 -37.55
CA PRO A 302 -21.83 2.17 -38.66
C PRO A 302 -22.01 0.72 -39.12
N ALA A 303 -23.24 0.24 -39.08
CA ALA A 303 -23.57 -1.06 -39.60
C ALA A 303 -23.18 -1.09 -41.11
N THR A 304 -22.37 -2.05 -41.49
CA THR A 304 -22.07 -2.33 -42.87
C THR A 304 -23.40 -2.69 -43.58
N THR A 305 -23.92 -1.77 -44.34
CA THR A 305 -25.07 -2.07 -45.24
C THR A 305 -24.56 -3.05 -46.29
N THR A 306 -24.84 -4.32 -46.12
CA THR A 306 -24.68 -5.30 -47.20
C THR A 306 -25.70 -4.90 -48.25
N GLN A 307 -25.26 -4.24 -49.36
CA GLN A 307 -26.06 -4.13 -50.55
C GLN A 307 -26.02 -5.48 -51.23
N ASP A 308 -27.12 -6.23 -51.11
CA ASP A 308 -27.42 -7.33 -52.00
C ASP A 308 -27.69 -6.74 -53.39
N GLN A 309 -26.84 -7.12 -54.38
CA GLN A 309 -27.15 -7.12 -55.79
C GLN A 309 -27.22 -8.56 -56.28
#